data_32b76f2edc824980f798c95b1c2037b4
#
_entry.id   32b76f2edc824980f798c95b1c2037b4
#
_cell.length_a   1.000
_cell.length_b   1.000
_cell.length_c   1.000
_cell.angle_alpha   90.00
_cell.angle_beta   90.00
_cell.angle_gamma   90.00
#
_symmetry.space_group_name_H-M   'P 1'
#
loop_
_entity.id
_entity.type
_entity.pdbx_description
1 polymer ?
#
loop_
_entity_poly.entity_id
_entity_poly.type
_entity_poly.pdbx_seq_one_letter_code
_entity_poly.pdbx_strand_id
1 'polypeptide(L)'
;GANLINRSTPIAFIAKGKYWVNNHAHVLDVCGGLNLAYIALFINAISLVNYVTGTAQPKMNQEKMNSILVTVPPISEQARIVNQIESLQPLIIRYDKAQSELNILNTSVKEQLKKSILQEAIQGHLVPQIVEEGTAEELLAEIRKEKKRLVNEGKLKKSALNDSIIFKGDDNKYYEQINGQAVQ
;
A
#
# COMPACT_ATOMS: atom_id res chain seq x y z
N GLY A 1 -23.38 -11.45 8.49
CA GLY A 1 -23.95 -10.43 9.36
C GLY A 1 -23.29 -9.09 9.20
N ALA A 2 -22.05 -8.88 9.62
CA ALA A 2 -21.37 -7.57 9.55
C ALA A 2 -21.30 -7.00 8.12
N ASN A 3 -21.18 -7.84 7.12
CA ASN A 3 -21.17 -7.43 5.71
C ASN A 3 -22.47 -6.81 5.21
N LEU A 4 -23.60 -6.98 5.92
CA LEU A 4 -24.85 -6.32 5.57
C LEU A 4 -24.83 -4.80 5.82
N ILE A 5 -23.98 -4.32 6.71
CA ILE A 5 -23.87 -2.90 7.09
C ILE A 5 -22.61 -2.27 6.52
N ASN A 6 -21.44 -2.86 6.82
CA ASN A 6 -20.13 -2.37 6.38
C ASN A 6 -19.63 -3.21 5.20
N ARG A 7 -20.11 -2.88 4.01
CA ARG A 7 -19.87 -3.68 2.81
C ARG A 7 -18.45 -3.51 2.27
N SER A 8 -17.71 -4.60 2.24
CA SER A 8 -16.45 -4.72 1.49
C SER A 8 -16.62 -5.54 0.20
N THR A 9 -17.71 -6.32 0.11
CA THR A 9 -18.00 -7.20 -1.03
C THR A 9 -19.49 -7.15 -1.39
N PRO A 10 -19.89 -7.49 -2.63
CA PRO A 10 -21.29 -7.64 -3.00
C PRO A 10 -22.00 -8.62 -2.09
N ILE A 11 -23.22 -8.28 -1.67
CA ILE A 11 -24.08 -9.12 -0.82
C ILE A 11 -24.93 -10.06 -1.66
N ALA A 12 -25.49 -9.54 -2.75
CA ALA A 12 -26.26 -10.30 -3.71
C ALA A 12 -25.37 -10.71 -4.88
N PHE A 13 -25.40 -11.97 -5.23
CA PHE A 13 -24.69 -12.53 -6.38
C PHE A 13 -25.52 -13.62 -7.04
N ILE A 14 -25.28 -13.90 -8.32
CA ILE A 14 -25.99 -14.93 -9.07
C ILE A 14 -25.28 -16.26 -8.91
N ALA A 15 -25.96 -17.23 -8.31
CA ALA A 15 -25.49 -18.60 -8.24
C ALA A 15 -26.06 -19.42 -9.42
N LYS A 16 -25.22 -20.29 -10.02
CA LYS A 16 -25.59 -21.18 -11.12
C LYS A 16 -25.23 -22.62 -10.76
N GLY A 17 -26.03 -23.58 -11.27
CA GLY A 17 -25.82 -25.00 -11.03
C GLY A 17 -26.36 -25.47 -9.69
N LYS A 18 -25.78 -26.56 -9.14
CA LYS A 18 -26.18 -27.12 -7.84
C LYS A 18 -25.34 -26.44 -6.74
N TYR A 19 -26.01 -25.94 -5.71
CA TYR A 19 -25.37 -25.30 -4.57
C TYR A 19 -26.08 -25.65 -3.25
N TRP A 20 -25.32 -25.58 -2.17
CA TRP A 20 -25.84 -25.75 -0.81
C TRP A 20 -25.92 -24.37 -0.14
N VAL A 21 -27.09 -24.08 0.43
CA VAL A 21 -27.33 -22.79 1.10
C VAL A 21 -27.49 -23.03 2.59
N ASN A 22 -26.77 -22.28 3.40
CA ASN A 22 -26.93 -22.31 4.85
C ASN A 22 -28.11 -21.39 5.30
N ASN A 23 -28.44 -21.45 6.58
CA ASN A 23 -29.52 -20.65 7.17
C ASN A 23 -29.24 -19.15 7.30
N HIS A 24 -28.13 -18.67 6.81
CA HIS A 24 -27.72 -17.22 6.83
C HIS A 24 -27.90 -16.56 5.47
N ALA A 25 -28.30 -17.27 4.46
CA ALA A 25 -28.52 -16.75 3.13
C ALA A 25 -29.97 -16.91 2.70
N HIS A 26 -30.46 -15.95 1.94
CA HIS A 26 -31.74 -16.01 1.27
C HIS A 26 -31.54 -16.33 -0.20
N VAL A 27 -32.35 -17.25 -0.73
CA VAL A 27 -32.38 -17.54 -2.16
C VAL A 27 -33.55 -16.79 -2.76
N LEU A 28 -33.24 -15.99 -3.77
CA LEU A 28 -34.23 -15.20 -4.50
C LEU A 28 -34.32 -15.71 -5.93
N ASP A 29 -35.50 -15.73 -6.45
CA ASP A 29 -35.77 -15.96 -7.87
C ASP A 29 -36.70 -14.86 -8.38
N VAL A 30 -36.88 -14.75 -9.67
CA VAL A 30 -37.67 -13.73 -10.32
C VAL A 30 -38.79 -14.38 -11.13
N CYS A 31 -39.91 -13.68 -11.24
CA CYS A 31 -41.06 -14.08 -12.08
C CYS A 31 -41.39 -12.93 -13.05
N GLY A 32 -42.29 -13.20 -14.00
CA GLY A 32 -42.81 -12.19 -14.91
C GLY A 32 -41.77 -11.57 -15.85
N GLY A 33 -40.66 -12.27 -16.10
CA GLY A 33 -39.62 -11.80 -17.02
C GLY A 33 -38.67 -10.75 -16.42
N LEU A 34 -38.72 -10.51 -15.10
CA LEU A 34 -37.76 -9.61 -14.42
C LEU A 34 -36.34 -10.10 -14.61
N ASN A 35 -35.38 -9.15 -14.73
CA ASN A 35 -33.99 -9.49 -14.86
C ASN A 35 -33.33 -9.73 -13.50
N LEU A 36 -32.92 -10.98 -13.23
CA LEU A 36 -32.30 -11.35 -11.96
C LEU A 36 -30.99 -10.56 -11.69
N ALA A 37 -30.20 -10.26 -12.73
CA ALA A 37 -28.99 -9.45 -12.59
C ALA A 37 -29.32 -8.03 -12.15
N TYR A 38 -30.42 -7.44 -12.68
CA TYR A 38 -30.90 -6.15 -12.23
C TYR A 38 -31.26 -6.14 -10.74
N ILE A 39 -31.98 -7.17 -10.27
CA ILE A 39 -32.34 -7.31 -8.85
C ILE A 39 -31.08 -7.43 -7.97
N ALA A 40 -30.10 -8.24 -8.38
CA ALA A 40 -28.84 -8.36 -7.67
C ALA A 40 -28.08 -7.04 -7.59
N LEU A 41 -28.00 -6.29 -8.68
CA LEU A 41 -27.40 -4.94 -8.72
C LEU A 41 -28.16 -3.98 -7.80
N PHE A 42 -29.49 -3.99 -7.86
CA PHE A 42 -30.33 -3.14 -7.01
C PHE A 42 -30.06 -3.38 -5.52
N ILE A 43 -30.06 -4.64 -5.07
CA ILE A 43 -29.79 -5.00 -3.67
C ILE A 43 -28.38 -4.58 -3.26
N ASN A 44 -27.41 -4.68 -4.15
CA ASN A 44 -26.05 -4.23 -3.90
C ASN A 44 -25.91 -2.69 -3.85
N ALA A 45 -26.80 -1.96 -4.49
CA ALA A 45 -26.76 -0.49 -4.52
C ALA A 45 -27.43 0.19 -3.32
N ILE A 46 -28.51 -0.41 -2.79
CA ILE A 46 -29.27 0.19 -1.68
C ILE A 46 -28.61 -0.01 -0.32
N SER A 47 -28.85 0.89 0.64
CA SER A 47 -28.47 0.67 2.04
C SER A 47 -29.41 -0.34 2.70
N LEU A 48 -28.87 -1.38 3.30
CA LEU A 48 -29.64 -2.40 4.04
C LEU A 48 -29.72 -2.12 5.55
N VAL A 49 -29.19 -1.03 6.03
CA VAL A 49 -29.12 -0.70 7.48
C VAL A 49 -30.52 -0.76 8.14
N ASN A 50 -31.55 -0.23 7.48
CA ASN A 50 -32.92 -0.22 8.00
C ASN A 50 -33.63 -1.58 7.97
N TYR A 51 -33.06 -2.54 7.26
CA TYR A 51 -33.62 -3.90 7.12
C TYR A 51 -32.90 -4.94 7.97
N VAL A 52 -31.88 -4.51 8.72
CA VAL A 52 -31.07 -5.39 9.57
C VAL A 52 -31.50 -5.26 11.01
N THR A 53 -31.56 -6.38 11.72
CA THR A 53 -31.86 -6.47 13.15
C THR A 53 -30.67 -7.09 13.90
N GLY A 54 -30.52 -6.72 15.18
CA GLY A 54 -29.45 -7.21 16.05
C GLY A 54 -28.18 -6.36 16.00
N THR A 55 -27.66 -5.99 17.17
CA THR A 55 -26.46 -5.16 17.33
C THR A 55 -25.17 -5.95 17.27
N ALA A 56 -25.09 -7.11 17.93
CA ALA A 56 -23.89 -7.93 17.97
C ALA A 56 -23.68 -8.79 16.71
N GLN A 57 -24.76 -9.32 16.14
CA GLN A 57 -24.76 -10.08 14.90
C GLN A 57 -25.88 -9.56 14.00
N PRO A 58 -25.63 -8.57 13.16
CA PRO A 58 -26.64 -8.06 12.25
C PRO A 58 -27.19 -9.16 11.35
N LYS A 59 -28.52 -9.33 11.34
CA LYS A 59 -29.23 -10.32 10.51
C LYS A 59 -30.39 -9.65 9.81
N MET A 60 -30.69 -10.11 8.63
CA MET A 60 -31.92 -9.77 7.92
C MET A 60 -32.81 -11.01 7.89
N ASN A 61 -33.99 -10.90 8.46
CA ASN A 61 -34.98 -11.96 8.39
C ASN A 61 -35.83 -11.84 7.10
N GLN A 62 -36.64 -12.83 6.82
CA GLN A 62 -37.44 -12.86 5.60
C GLN A 62 -38.49 -11.74 5.54
N GLU A 63 -39.07 -11.36 6.67
CA GLU A 63 -40.03 -10.26 6.75
C GLU A 63 -39.37 -8.92 6.35
N LYS A 64 -38.18 -8.61 6.90
CA LYS A 64 -37.42 -7.42 6.54
C LYS A 64 -36.95 -7.44 5.08
N MET A 65 -36.53 -8.59 4.58
CA MET A 65 -36.20 -8.76 3.17
C MET A 65 -37.40 -8.48 2.28
N ASN A 66 -38.58 -9.04 2.61
CA ASN A 66 -39.81 -8.82 1.84
C ASN A 66 -40.31 -7.38 1.90
N SER A 67 -39.92 -6.60 2.88
CA SER A 67 -40.26 -5.17 2.99
C SER A 67 -39.38 -4.26 2.15
N ILE A 68 -38.34 -4.76 1.47
CA ILE A 68 -37.49 -3.97 0.60
C ILE A 68 -38.32 -3.52 -0.63
N LEU A 69 -38.45 -2.20 -0.77
CA LEU A 69 -39.08 -1.62 -1.95
C LEU A 69 -38.09 -1.63 -3.13
N VAL A 70 -38.46 -2.31 -4.19
CA VAL A 70 -37.67 -2.43 -5.40
C VAL A 70 -38.27 -1.58 -6.50
N THR A 71 -37.50 -0.70 -7.13
CA THR A 71 -37.94 0.01 -8.34
C THR A 71 -37.88 -0.96 -9.54
N VAL A 72 -38.94 -1.03 -10.30
CA VAL A 72 -39.08 -2.00 -11.41
C VAL A 72 -39.28 -1.20 -12.73
N PRO A 73 -38.22 -0.83 -13.45
CA PRO A 73 -38.34 -0.24 -14.77
C PRO A 73 -38.77 -1.30 -15.80
N PRO A 74 -39.14 -0.88 -17.02
CA PRO A 74 -39.49 -1.82 -18.09
C PRO A 74 -38.36 -2.86 -18.32
N ILE A 75 -38.72 -4.08 -18.71
CA ILE A 75 -37.77 -5.22 -18.83
C ILE A 75 -36.56 -4.88 -19.73
N SER A 76 -36.84 -4.23 -20.87
CA SER A 76 -35.79 -3.78 -21.80
C SER A 76 -34.84 -2.75 -21.18
N GLU A 77 -35.35 -1.94 -20.26
CA GLU A 77 -34.52 -0.95 -19.53
C GLU A 77 -33.67 -1.63 -18.46
N GLN A 78 -34.19 -2.62 -17.75
CA GLN A 78 -33.41 -3.43 -16.80
C GLN A 78 -32.19 -4.03 -17.49
N ALA A 79 -32.35 -4.60 -18.69
CA ALA A 79 -31.25 -5.16 -19.47
C ALA A 79 -30.21 -4.08 -19.87
N ARG A 80 -30.67 -2.90 -20.31
CA ARG A 80 -29.76 -1.80 -20.64
C ARG A 80 -28.96 -1.32 -19.42
N ILE A 81 -29.60 -1.21 -18.25
CA ILE A 81 -28.93 -0.84 -16.99
C ILE A 81 -27.86 -1.86 -16.64
N VAL A 82 -28.18 -3.15 -16.66
CA VAL A 82 -27.22 -4.22 -16.38
C VAL A 82 -26.01 -4.12 -17.33
N ASN A 83 -26.24 -4.10 -18.63
CA ASN A 83 -25.18 -4.03 -19.65
C ASN A 83 -24.30 -2.79 -19.46
N GLN A 84 -24.90 -1.64 -19.14
CA GLN A 84 -24.13 -0.41 -18.92
C GLN A 84 -23.22 -0.51 -17.69
N ILE A 85 -23.74 -1.05 -16.59
CA ILE A 85 -22.94 -1.24 -15.36
C ILE A 85 -21.81 -2.25 -15.62
N GLU A 86 -22.10 -3.37 -16.29
CA GLU A 86 -21.08 -4.37 -16.65
C GLU A 86 -19.99 -3.79 -17.55
N SER A 87 -20.35 -2.92 -18.49
CA SER A 87 -19.37 -2.25 -19.38
C SER A 87 -18.48 -1.25 -18.64
N LEU A 88 -18.98 -0.63 -17.57
CA LEU A 88 -18.22 0.34 -16.76
C LEU A 88 -17.31 -0.33 -15.72
N GLN A 89 -17.63 -1.55 -15.30
CA GLN A 89 -16.89 -2.25 -14.24
C GLN A 89 -15.37 -2.33 -14.48
N PRO A 90 -14.88 -2.72 -15.68
CA PRO A 90 -13.44 -2.76 -15.94
C PRO A 90 -12.79 -1.38 -15.91
N LEU A 91 -13.52 -0.32 -16.27
CA LEU A 91 -13.01 1.05 -16.20
C LEU A 91 -12.88 1.52 -14.76
N ILE A 92 -13.84 1.19 -13.90
CA ILE A 92 -13.80 1.49 -12.46
C ILE A 92 -12.61 0.79 -11.81
N ILE A 93 -12.38 -0.49 -12.11
CA ILE A 93 -11.24 -1.24 -11.58
C ILE A 93 -9.89 -0.61 -12.01
N ARG A 94 -9.78 -0.21 -13.28
CA ARG A 94 -8.58 0.47 -13.78
C ARG A 94 -8.34 1.81 -13.12
N TYR A 95 -9.41 2.58 -12.92
CA TYR A 95 -9.34 3.87 -12.23
C TYR A 95 -8.88 3.70 -10.78
N ASP A 96 -9.49 2.76 -10.05
CA ASP A 96 -9.15 2.49 -8.65
C ASP A 96 -7.67 2.08 -8.49
N LYS A 97 -7.18 1.22 -9.38
CA LYS A 97 -5.77 0.85 -9.42
C LYS A 97 -4.87 2.07 -9.65
N ALA A 98 -5.14 2.87 -10.67
CA ALA A 98 -4.34 4.05 -10.99
C ALA A 98 -4.37 5.08 -9.85
N GLN A 99 -5.53 5.28 -9.23
CA GLN A 99 -5.69 6.20 -8.09
C GLN A 99 -4.90 5.71 -6.87
N SER A 100 -4.91 4.40 -6.62
CA SER A 100 -4.15 3.80 -5.52
C SER A 100 -2.64 3.95 -5.73
N GLU A 101 -2.15 3.69 -6.93
CA GLU A 101 -0.74 3.89 -7.30
C GLU A 101 -0.32 5.36 -7.15
N LEU A 102 -1.16 6.29 -7.59
CA LEU A 102 -0.92 7.73 -7.44
C LEU A 102 -0.84 8.14 -5.97
N ASN A 103 -1.73 7.63 -5.11
CA ASN A 103 -1.74 7.90 -3.69
C ASN A 103 -0.45 7.39 -3.01
N ILE A 104 0.01 6.19 -3.35
CA ILE A 104 1.28 5.64 -2.86
C ILE A 104 2.45 6.52 -3.29
N LEU A 105 2.49 6.93 -4.56
CA LEU A 105 3.53 7.81 -5.07
C LEU A 105 3.54 9.15 -4.33
N ASN A 106 2.40 9.80 -4.18
CA ASN A 106 2.29 11.09 -3.50
C ASN A 106 2.73 11.03 -2.03
N THR A 107 2.45 9.93 -1.34
CA THR A 107 2.87 9.76 0.06
C THR A 107 4.36 9.45 0.19
N SER A 108 4.96 8.76 -0.77
CA SER A 108 6.35 8.31 -0.72
C SER A 108 7.35 9.29 -1.35
N VAL A 109 6.92 10.16 -2.29
CA VAL A 109 7.82 11.02 -3.09
C VAL A 109 8.73 11.90 -2.25
N LYS A 110 8.22 12.47 -1.17
CA LYS A 110 8.99 13.35 -0.27
C LYS A 110 10.17 12.61 0.38
N GLU A 111 9.93 11.41 0.88
CA GLU A 111 10.97 10.60 1.53
C GLU A 111 11.96 10.02 0.50
N GLN A 112 11.48 9.65 -0.68
CA GLN A 112 12.35 9.20 -1.76
C GLN A 112 13.26 10.31 -2.26
N LEU A 113 12.72 11.52 -2.46
CA LEU A 113 13.49 12.69 -2.85
C LEU A 113 14.56 13.04 -1.80
N LYS A 114 14.19 13.03 -0.52
CA LYS A 114 15.13 13.26 0.58
C LYS A 114 16.28 12.25 0.57
N LYS A 115 15.97 10.96 0.40
CA LYS A 115 16.99 9.90 0.30
C LYS A 115 17.91 10.09 -0.91
N SER A 116 17.35 10.45 -2.06
CA SER A 116 18.12 10.72 -3.28
C SER A 116 19.07 11.89 -3.10
N ILE A 117 18.59 13.01 -2.54
CA ILE A 117 19.42 14.19 -2.27
C ILE A 117 20.57 13.84 -1.30
N LEU A 118 20.27 13.07 -0.24
CA LEU A 118 21.31 12.63 0.69
C LEU A 118 22.34 11.71 0.03
N GLN A 119 21.91 10.85 -0.87
CA GLN A 119 22.81 9.96 -1.62
C GLN A 119 23.74 10.78 -2.54
N GLU A 120 23.20 11.74 -3.30
CA GLU A 120 24.00 12.65 -4.13
C GLU A 120 25.00 13.47 -3.28
N ALA A 121 24.56 13.92 -2.09
CA ALA A 121 25.41 14.64 -1.16
C ALA A 121 26.58 13.77 -0.68
N ILE A 122 26.31 12.52 -0.27
CA ILE A 122 27.36 11.59 0.22
C ILE A 122 28.33 11.21 -0.90
N GLN A 123 27.88 11.12 -2.13
CA GLN A 123 28.71 10.83 -3.30
C GLN A 123 29.50 12.05 -3.80
N GLY A 124 29.28 13.22 -3.21
CA GLY A 124 29.95 14.46 -3.62
C GLY A 124 29.45 15.07 -4.93
N HIS A 125 28.26 14.64 -5.40
CA HIS A 125 27.68 15.14 -6.64
C HIS A 125 26.76 16.35 -6.45
N LEU A 126 26.33 16.63 -5.20
CA LEU A 126 25.35 17.67 -4.92
C LEU A 126 25.87 19.08 -5.15
N VAL A 127 27.17 19.28 -4.89
CA VAL A 127 27.86 20.56 -5.10
C VAL A 127 29.10 20.35 -5.94
N PRO A 128 29.51 21.32 -6.78
CA PRO A 128 30.78 21.27 -7.50
C PRO A 128 31.95 21.20 -6.51
N GLN A 129 32.92 20.34 -6.78
CA GLN A 129 34.13 20.32 -6.00
C GLN A 129 35.05 21.49 -6.45
N ILE A 130 35.57 22.24 -5.49
CA ILE A 130 36.43 23.38 -5.71
C ILE A 130 37.86 22.95 -5.36
N VAL A 131 38.73 22.98 -6.35
CA VAL A 131 40.13 22.49 -6.23
C VAL A 131 40.94 23.23 -5.14
N GLU A 132 40.65 24.52 -4.96
CA GLU A 132 41.30 25.38 -3.97
C GLU A 132 40.95 25.02 -2.52
N GLU A 133 39.85 24.26 -2.29
CA GLU A 133 39.48 23.81 -0.96
C GLU A 133 40.29 22.60 -0.47
N GLY A 134 41.14 22.04 -1.34
CA GLY A 134 41.96 20.87 -1.03
C GLY A 134 41.22 19.54 -1.21
N THR A 135 41.90 18.45 -0.86
CA THR A 135 41.41 17.09 -1.02
C THR A 135 41.08 16.43 0.32
N ALA A 136 40.25 15.41 0.29
CA ALA A 136 39.94 14.58 1.48
C ALA A 136 41.20 13.90 2.05
N GLU A 137 42.19 13.56 1.18
CA GLU A 137 43.46 12.97 1.59
C GLU A 137 44.31 13.96 2.40
N GLU A 138 44.38 15.21 1.98
CA GLU A 138 45.09 16.29 2.70
C GLU A 138 44.45 16.52 4.06
N LEU A 139 43.11 16.62 4.13
CA LEU A 139 42.40 16.78 5.39
C LEU A 139 42.61 15.58 6.34
N LEU A 140 42.58 14.35 5.84
CA LEU A 140 42.87 13.15 6.63
C LEU A 140 44.32 13.14 7.15
N ALA A 141 45.29 13.61 6.34
CA ALA A 141 46.67 13.73 6.78
C ALA A 141 46.84 14.77 7.92
N GLU A 142 46.14 15.90 7.85
CA GLU A 142 46.12 16.90 8.91
C GLU A 142 45.45 16.35 10.19
N ILE A 143 44.31 15.67 10.08
CA ILE A 143 43.64 15.03 11.22
C ILE A 143 44.57 14.01 11.89
N ARG A 144 45.28 13.18 11.13
CA ARG A 144 46.25 12.22 11.67
C ARG A 144 47.43 12.92 12.40
N LYS A 145 47.91 14.01 11.85
CA LYS A 145 48.96 14.81 12.47
C LYS A 145 48.49 15.41 13.80
N GLU A 146 47.28 15.95 13.83
CA GLU A 146 46.71 16.52 15.03
C GLU A 146 46.42 15.45 16.10
N LYS A 147 45.84 14.28 15.71
CA LYS A 147 45.68 13.15 16.63
C LYS A 147 47.01 12.73 17.29
N LYS A 148 48.12 12.63 16.51
CA LYS A 148 49.44 12.30 17.04
C LYS A 148 49.90 13.33 18.04
N ARG A 149 49.70 14.64 17.76
CA ARG A 149 50.06 15.74 18.67
C ARG A 149 49.30 15.61 19.99
N LEU A 150 47.95 15.39 19.94
CA LEU A 150 47.13 15.27 21.13
C LEU A 150 47.44 14.04 21.97
N VAL A 151 47.86 12.94 21.35
CA VAL A 151 48.35 11.75 22.09
C VAL A 151 49.66 12.02 22.78
N ASN A 152 50.62 12.75 22.14
CA ASN A 152 51.88 13.11 22.74
C ASN A 152 51.72 14.11 23.92
N GLU A 153 50.70 14.97 23.83
CA GLU A 153 50.31 15.89 24.91
C GLU A 153 49.52 15.20 26.04
N GLY A 154 49.25 13.91 25.92
CA GLY A 154 48.49 13.17 26.92
C GLY A 154 46.98 13.47 26.95
N LYS A 155 46.49 14.23 25.98
CA LYS A 155 45.07 14.60 25.86
C LYS A 155 44.20 13.52 25.18
N LEU A 156 44.84 12.63 24.42
CA LEU A 156 44.18 11.52 23.73
C LEU A 156 44.85 10.18 24.09
N LYS A 157 44.06 9.09 24.15
CA LYS A 157 44.62 7.75 24.34
C LYS A 157 45.32 7.26 23.06
N LYS A 158 46.35 6.46 23.19
CA LYS A 158 47.07 5.85 22.06
C LYS A 158 46.15 5.05 21.11
N SER A 159 45.06 4.48 21.62
CA SER A 159 44.07 3.78 20.82
C SER A 159 43.33 4.66 19.78
N ALA A 160 43.34 5.98 19.95
CA ALA A 160 42.79 6.94 18.99
C ALA A 160 43.60 7.08 17.68
N LEU A 161 44.81 6.52 17.66
CA LEU A 161 45.69 6.47 16.46
C LEU A 161 45.39 5.25 15.58
N ASN A 162 44.58 4.32 16.05
CA ASN A 162 44.18 3.17 15.24
C ASN A 162 43.19 3.66 14.18
N ASP A 163 43.63 3.65 12.93
CA ASP A 163 42.77 3.94 11.79
C ASP A 163 42.11 2.62 11.31
N SER A 164 40.86 2.69 10.97
CA SER A 164 40.16 1.61 10.27
C SER A 164 40.01 1.92 8.79
N ILE A 165 39.98 0.88 7.97
CA ILE A 165 39.75 1.00 6.53
C ILE A 165 38.42 0.29 6.22
N ILE A 166 37.54 1.02 5.58
CA ILE A 166 36.28 0.42 5.10
C ILE A 166 36.52 0.03 3.64
N PHE A 167 36.26 -1.23 3.33
CA PHE A 167 36.36 -1.75 1.97
C PHE A 167 35.13 -2.60 1.63
N LYS A 168 34.87 -2.76 0.33
CA LYS A 168 33.78 -3.59 -0.18
C LYS A 168 34.33 -4.96 -0.53
N GLY A 169 33.80 -6.01 0.06
CA GLY A 169 34.15 -7.39 -0.22
C GLY A 169 33.55 -7.92 -1.55
N ASP A 170 34.00 -9.08 -1.96
CA ASP A 170 33.52 -9.76 -3.18
C ASP A 170 32.03 -10.13 -3.13
N ASP A 171 31.47 -10.23 -1.93
CA ASP A 171 30.04 -10.46 -1.67
C ASP A 171 29.20 -9.19 -1.73
N ASN A 172 29.76 -8.07 -2.18
CA ASN A 172 29.14 -6.76 -2.31
C ASN A 172 28.74 -6.09 -0.98
N LYS A 173 29.24 -6.59 0.17
CA LYS A 173 29.05 -6.01 1.50
C LYS A 173 30.24 -5.16 1.91
N TYR A 174 30.02 -4.25 2.87
CA TYR A 174 31.09 -3.42 3.43
C TYR A 174 31.68 -4.08 4.68
N TYR A 175 33.00 -4.04 4.77
CA TYR A 175 33.79 -4.55 5.88
C TYR A 175 34.68 -3.46 6.44
N GLU A 176 34.87 -3.47 7.75
CA GLU A 176 35.86 -2.63 8.44
C GLU A 176 37.11 -3.45 8.73
N GLN A 177 38.27 -2.99 8.36
CA GLN A 177 39.54 -3.59 8.72
C GLN A 177 40.20 -2.76 9.82
N ILE A 178 40.35 -3.37 11.01
CA ILE A 178 41.03 -2.79 12.17
C ILE A 178 42.26 -3.64 12.46
N ASN A 179 43.43 -3.05 12.51
CA ASN A 179 44.70 -3.73 12.78
C ASN A 179 44.94 -5.01 11.93
N GLY A 180 44.50 -5.01 10.67
CA GLY A 180 44.67 -6.12 9.76
C GLY A 180 43.62 -7.24 9.83
N GLN A 181 42.64 -7.13 10.74
CA GLN A 181 41.50 -8.06 10.82
C GLN A 181 40.26 -7.40 10.25
N ALA A 182 39.57 -8.10 9.34
CA ALA A 182 38.29 -7.66 8.78
C ALA A 182 37.15 -8.08 9.72
N VAL A 183 36.28 -7.12 10.04
CA VAL A 183 35.05 -7.30 10.82
C VAL A 183 33.87 -6.88 9.94
N GLN A 184 32.80 -7.66 9.96
CA GLN A 184 31.57 -7.39 9.20
C GLN A 184 30.65 -6.45 9.97
#